data_188b683a282b304283115ac660c62a7f
#
_entry.id   188b683a282b304283115ac660c62a7f
#
_cell.length_a   1.000
_cell.length_b   1.000
_cell.length_c   1.000
_cell.angle_alpha   90.00
_cell.angle_beta   90.00
_cell.angle_gamma   90.00
#
_symmetry.space_group_name_H-M   'P 1'
#
loop_
_entity.id
_entity.type
_entity.pdbx_description
1 polymer ?
#
loop_
_entity_poly.entity_id
_entity_poly.type
_entity_poly.pdbx_seq_one_letter_code
_entity_poly.pdbx_strand_id
1 'polypeptide(L)'
;MAAALDAPTRPWRDLILEVKAPPDEVPRTYSRLAPVYEVWARLTESAARRRVLELAAPRRDDDVLEVATGTGVQLARLAQAAPDGRVVGVEPSEGMLRQTRRRLEHAGLDRVETLAASALHLPLSDESFDLVVNGYMLDLLPRDDIPSALSEFKRVLRPAGRLVLSNMTVGERRRHRVWDWAYAHGVVLTANCRGVLAAPVLDELGFVDVRREYLAQISFPTEIVTARREKA
;
A
#
# COMPACT_ATOMS: atom_id res chain seq x y z
N MET A 1 -17.75 15.68 -6.52
CA MET A 1 -17.29 16.81 -5.69
C MET A 1 -16.53 16.21 -4.54
N ALA A 2 -15.20 16.13 -4.62
CA ALA A 2 -14.34 15.67 -3.54
C ALA A 2 -14.34 16.78 -2.47
N ALA A 3 -14.82 16.44 -1.27
CA ALA A 3 -14.67 17.33 -0.13
C ALA A 3 -13.17 17.40 0.20
N ALA A 4 -12.58 18.57 0.01
CA ALA A 4 -11.29 18.87 0.61
C ALA A 4 -11.51 18.75 2.13
N LEU A 5 -10.86 17.80 2.77
CA LEU A 5 -10.75 17.80 4.20
C LEU A 5 -9.89 19.01 4.57
N ASP A 6 -10.44 19.92 5.36
CA ASP A 6 -9.62 20.91 6.07
C ASP A 6 -8.46 20.16 6.73
N ALA A 7 -7.24 20.68 6.54
CA ALA A 7 -6.04 20.09 7.13
C ALA A 7 -6.31 19.80 8.61
N PRO A 8 -6.03 18.58 9.08
CA PRO A 8 -6.35 18.22 10.46
C PRO A 8 -5.61 19.18 11.39
N THR A 9 -6.34 19.83 12.27
CA THR A 9 -5.79 20.75 13.29
C THR A 9 -4.90 20.04 14.31
N ARG A 10 -4.80 18.72 14.25
CA ARG A 10 -3.94 17.85 15.08
C ARG A 10 -2.85 17.21 14.23
N PRO A 11 -1.62 17.03 14.77
CA PRO A 11 -0.58 16.26 14.12
C PRO A 11 -1.12 14.87 13.72
N TRP A 12 -0.78 14.38 12.53
CA TRP A 12 -1.24 13.07 12.05
C TRP A 12 -0.88 11.94 13.02
N ARG A 13 0.23 12.09 13.76
CA ARG A 13 0.64 11.13 14.80
C ARG A 13 -0.41 10.89 15.88
N ASP A 14 -1.19 11.91 16.21
CA ASP A 14 -2.25 11.81 17.24
C ASP A 14 -3.53 11.15 16.69
N LEU A 15 -3.64 11.02 15.38
CA LEU A 15 -4.79 10.43 14.70
C LEU A 15 -4.59 8.96 14.36
N ILE A 16 -3.33 8.46 14.40
CA ILE A 16 -2.98 7.08 14.07
C ILE A 16 -2.70 6.31 15.36
N LEU A 17 -3.47 5.25 15.59
CA LEU A 17 -3.23 4.32 16.71
C LEU A 17 -1.90 3.57 16.50
N GLU A 18 -1.24 3.18 17.60
CA GLU A 18 -0.04 2.35 17.51
C GLU A 18 -0.37 0.92 17.07
N VAL A 19 0.53 0.28 16.35
CA VAL A 19 0.36 -1.12 15.96
C VAL A 19 0.55 -2.02 17.19
N LYS A 20 -0.29 -3.05 17.33
CA LYS A 20 -0.27 -3.96 18.50
C LYS A 20 0.66 -5.16 18.30
N ALA A 21 0.87 -5.58 17.06
CA ALA A 21 1.75 -6.71 16.75
C ALA A 21 3.21 -6.25 16.65
N PRO A 22 4.17 -7.03 17.19
CA PRO A 22 5.58 -6.80 16.96
C PRO A 22 5.91 -6.84 15.45
N PRO A 23 6.76 -5.92 14.94
CA PRO A 23 7.07 -5.83 13.50
C PRO A 23 7.63 -7.12 12.88
N ASP A 24 8.37 -7.91 13.65
CA ASP A 24 8.97 -9.17 13.23
C ASP A 24 7.98 -10.34 13.16
N GLU A 25 6.84 -10.24 13.82
CA GLU A 25 5.77 -11.23 13.77
C GLU A 25 4.85 -11.08 12.56
N VAL A 26 4.71 -9.86 12.02
CA VAL A 26 3.82 -9.57 10.89
C VAL A 26 4.13 -10.45 9.67
N PRO A 27 5.36 -10.54 9.15
CA PRO A 27 5.67 -11.38 7.99
C PRO A 27 5.40 -12.88 8.24
N ARG A 28 5.67 -13.36 9.46
CA ARG A 28 5.42 -14.77 9.86
C ARG A 28 3.92 -15.08 9.93
N THR A 29 3.14 -14.16 10.47
CA THR A 29 1.68 -14.30 10.56
C THR A 29 1.07 -14.33 9.15
N TYR A 30 1.45 -13.41 8.27
CA TYR A 30 0.97 -13.39 6.88
C TYR A 30 1.44 -14.62 6.08
N SER A 31 2.64 -15.16 6.33
CA SER A 31 3.09 -16.41 5.72
C SER A 31 2.16 -17.59 6.04
N ARG A 32 1.59 -17.64 7.26
CA ARG A 32 0.65 -18.68 7.69
C ARG A 32 -0.77 -18.45 7.20
N LEU A 33 -1.19 -17.18 7.12
CA LEU A 33 -2.53 -16.77 6.70
C LEU A 33 -2.69 -16.71 5.17
N ALA A 34 -1.61 -16.77 4.42
CA ALA A 34 -1.59 -16.60 2.97
C ALA A 34 -2.69 -17.37 2.20
N PRO A 35 -3.05 -18.64 2.53
CA PRO A 35 -4.11 -19.36 1.81
C PRO A 35 -5.51 -18.78 2.04
N VAL A 36 -5.78 -18.19 3.22
CA VAL A 36 -7.10 -17.67 3.62
C VAL A 36 -7.20 -16.18 3.38
N TYR A 37 -6.07 -15.48 3.42
CA TYR A 37 -5.97 -14.03 3.25
C TYR A 37 -6.60 -13.55 1.93
N GLU A 38 -6.43 -14.30 0.85
CA GLU A 38 -6.95 -13.90 -0.47
C GLU A 38 -8.47 -13.82 -0.51
N VAL A 39 -9.17 -14.70 0.21
CA VAL A 39 -10.64 -14.64 0.33
C VAL A 39 -11.05 -13.37 1.07
N TRP A 40 -10.40 -13.07 2.18
CA TRP A 40 -10.61 -11.84 2.94
C TRP A 40 -10.35 -10.59 2.10
N ALA A 41 -9.19 -10.51 1.47
CA ALA A 41 -8.79 -9.40 0.62
C ALA A 41 -9.75 -9.20 -0.57
N ARG A 42 -10.26 -10.28 -1.16
CA ARG A 42 -11.28 -10.22 -2.22
C ARG A 42 -12.56 -9.56 -1.73
N LEU A 43 -12.99 -9.85 -0.51
CA LEU A 43 -14.22 -9.31 0.07
C LEU A 43 -14.08 -7.85 0.51
N THR A 44 -12.91 -7.44 1.00
CA THR A 44 -12.72 -6.13 1.63
C THR A 44 -11.92 -5.13 0.80
N GLU A 45 -11.06 -5.60 -0.12
CA GLU A 45 -10.06 -4.78 -0.80
C GLU A 45 -10.22 -4.74 -2.33
N SER A 46 -11.08 -5.57 -2.93
CA SER A 46 -11.13 -5.73 -4.39
C SER A 46 -11.55 -4.45 -5.12
N ALA A 47 -12.44 -3.64 -4.55
CA ALA A 47 -12.85 -2.36 -5.12
C ALA A 47 -11.69 -1.34 -5.02
N ALA A 48 -10.98 -1.30 -3.89
CA ALA A 48 -9.82 -0.44 -3.71
C ALA A 48 -8.69 -0.81 -4.67
N ARG A 49 -8.36 -2.09 -4.81
CA ARG A 49 -7.33 -2.57 -5.74
C ARG A 49 -7.63 -2.21 -7.20
N ARG A 50 -8.90 -2.27 -7.61
CA ARG A 50 -9.33 -1.82 -8.93
C ARG A 50 -9.14 -0.31 -9.07
N ARG A 51 -9.57 0.45 -8.07
CA ARG A 51 -9.43 1.90 -8.07
C ARG A 51 -7.97 2.35 -8.06
N VAL A 52 -7.11 1.65 -7.33
CA VAL A 52 -5.65 1.86 -7.36
C VAL A 52 -5.10 1.71 -8.77
N LEU A 53 -5.47 0.65 -9.50
CA LEU A 53 -5.02 0.44 -10.88
C LEU A 53 -5.49 1.55 -11.82
N GLU A 54 -6.76 1.99 -11.68
CA GLU A 54 -7.31 3.10 -12.45
C GLU A 54 -6.55 4.41 -12.21
N LEU A 55 -6.24 4.72 -10.94
CA LEU A 55 -5.54 5.95 -10.55
C LEU A 55 -4.05 5.89 -10.88
N ALA A 56 -3.43 4.72 -10.73
CA ALA A 56 -2.05 4.48 -11.12
C ALA A 56 -1.86 4.68 -12.62
N ALA A 57 -2.87 4.31 -13.42
CA ALA A 57 -2.88 4.42 -14.88
C ALA A 57 -1.50 4.10 -15.49
N PRO A 58 -0.96 2.87 -15.29
CA PRO A 58 0.37 2.53 -15.74
C PRO A 58 0.47 2.71 -17.26
N ARG A 59 1.56 3.29 -17.74
CA ARG A 59 1.86 3.37 -19.17
C ARG A 59 2.57 2.08 -19.59
N ARG A 60 2.54 1.78 -20.87
CA ARG A 60 3.16 0.56 -21.39
C ARG A 60 4.64 0.41 -21.06
N ASP A 61 5.34 1.54 -21.03
CA ASP A 61 6.79 1.68 -20.86
C ASP A 61 7.20 2.16 -19.46
N ASP A 62 6.26 2.30 -18.52
CA ASP A 62 6.58 2.68 -17.14
C ASP A 62 7.42 1.60 -16.43
N ASP A 63 8.47 2.03 -15.76
CA ASP A 63 9.13 1.22 -14.74
C ASP A 63 8.31 1.27 -13.45
N VAL A 64 7.79 0.12 -13.02
CA VAL A 64 6.80 0.01 -11.95
C VAL A 64 7.36 -0.78 -10.77
N LEU A 65 7.21 -0.23 -9.57
CA LEU A 65 7.48 -0.92 -8.31
C LEU A 65 6.18 -1.12 -7.53
N GLU A 66 5.90 -2.35 -7.12
CA GLU A 66 4.93 -2.62 -6.06
C GLU A 66 5.65 -3.03 -4.79
N VAL A 67 5.40 -2.31 -3.68
CA VAL A 67 5.94 -2.63 -2.36
C VAL A 67 4.87 -3.31 -1.51
N ALA A 68 5.25 -4.40 -0.84
CA ALA A 68 4.36 -5.30 -0.12
C ALA A 68 3.32 -5.96 -1.05
N THR A 69 3.82 -6.75 -2.00
CA THR A 69 3.00 -7.39 -3.05
C THR A 69 1.98 -8.40 -2.51
N GLY A 70 2.19 -8.90 -1.29
CA GLY A 70 1.38 -9.94 -0.69
C GLY A 70 1.31 -11.19 -1.57
N THR A 71 0.12 -11.55 -2.07
CA THR A 71 -0.07 -12.71 -2.97
C THR A 71 0.11 -12.36 -4.46
N GLY A 72 0.56 -11.14 -4.81
CA GLY A 72 0.88 -10.72 -6.17
C GLY A 72 -0.29 -10.40 -7.08
N VAL A 73 -1.50 -10.25 -6.55
CA VAL A 73 -2.71 -9.95 -7.36
C VAL A 73 -2.58 -8.62 -8.08
N GLN A 74 -2.12 -7.59 -7.38
CA GLN A 74 -1.98 -6.25 -7.95
C GLN A 74 -0.74 -6.19 -8.85
N LEU A 75 0.37 -6.82 -8.44
CA LEU A 75 1.60 -6.90 -9.24
C LEU A 75 1.37 -7.48 -10.63
N ALA A 76 0.61 -8.58 -10.72
CA ALA A 76 0.28 -9.19 -12.00
C ALA A 76 -0.51 -8.23 -12.92
N ARG A 77 -1.45 -7.45 -12.36
CA ARG A 77 -2.22 -6.46 -13.12
C ARG A 77 -1.36 -5.29 -13.58
N LEU A 78 -0.48 -4.80 -12.72
CA LEU A 78 0.49 -3.75 -13.07
C LEU A 78 1.41 -4.22 -14.19
N ALA A 79 1.93 -5.45 -14.10
CA ALA A 79 2.78 -6.03 -15.13
C ALA A 79 2.07 -6.22 -16.47
N GLN A 80 0.80 -6.58 -16.46
CA GLN A 80 -0.01 -6.66 -17.70
C GLN A 80 -0.24 -5.27 -18.31
N ALA A 81 -0.36 -4.22 -17.50
CA ALA A 81 -0.59 -2.86 -17.97
C ALA A 81 0.68 -2.15 -18.45
N ALA A 82 1.87 -2.53 -17.91
CA ALA A 82 3.17 -2.02 -18.31
C ALA A 82 4.04 -3.12 -18.95
N PRO A 83 3.66 -3.65 -20.15
CA PRO A 83 4.32 -4.80 -20.76
C PRO A 83 5.74 -4.52 -21.27
N ASP A 84 6.08 -3.27 -21.52
CA ASP A 84 7.35 -2.86 -22.14
C ASP A 84 8.33 -2.30 -21.08
N GLY A 85 7.85 -1.95 -19.87
CA GLY A 85 8.66 -1.45 -18.77
C GLY A 85 9.17 -2.54 -17.82
N ARG A 86 10.07 -2.17 -16.94
CA ARG A 86 10.56 -3.01 -15.85
C ARG A 86 9.51 -3.04 -14.73
N VAL A 87 9.13 -4.23 -14.29
CA VAL A 87 8.19 -4.38 -13.17
C VAL A 87 8.85 -5.18 -12.04
N VAL A 88 8.85 -4.60 -10.85
CA VAL A 88 9.47 -5.17 -9.65
C VAL A 88 8.45 -5.26 -8.53
N GLY A 89 8.41 -6.38 -7.83
CA GLY A 89 7.64 -6.59 -6.62
C GLY A 89 8.54 -6.83 -5.41
N VAL A 90 8.28 -6.13 -4.31
CA VAL A 90 8.99 -6.30 -3.05
C VAL A 90 8.03 -6.83 -1.98
N GLU A 91 8.45 -7.87 -1.26
CA GLU A 91 7.64 -8.50 -0.20
C GLU A 91 8.54 -9.16 0.86
N PRO A 92 8.44 -8.79 2.15
CA PRO A 92 9.29 -9.37 3.19
C PRO A 92 8.88 -10.80 3.60
N SER A 93 7.64 -11.21 3.36
CA SER A 93 7.13 -12.53 3.72
C SER A 93 7.45 -13.56 2.63
N GLU A 94 8.33 -14.49 2.94
CA GLU A 94 8.67 -15.58 2.03
C GLU A 94 7.48 -16.43 1.60
N GLY A 95 6.48 -16.61 2.49
CA GLY A 95 5.25 -17.33 2.19
C GLY A 95 4.42 -16.62 1.14
N MET A 96 4.26 -15.30 1.27
CA MET A 96 3.58 -14.44 0.30
C MET A 96 4.35 -14.36 -1.01
N LEU A 97 5.67 -14.17 -0.95
CA LEU A 97 6.52 -14.07 -2.13
C LEU A 97 6.49 -15.34 -2.99
N ARG A 98 6.45 -16.53 -2.37
CA ARG A 98 6.24 -17.79 -3.10
C ARG A 98 4.89 -17.82 -3.83
N GLN A 99 3.83 -17.29 -3.25
CA GLN A 99 2.51 -17.20 -3.91
C GLN A 99 2.54 -16.20 -5.06
N THR A 100 3.19 -15.05 -4.85
CA THR A 100 3.41 -14.06 -5.92
C THR A 100 4.10 -14.71 -7.11
N ARG A 101 5.23 -15.38 -6.91
CA ARG A 101 5.98 -16.07 -8.00
C ARG A 101 5.13 -17.08 -8.75
N ARG A 102 4.39 -17.94 -8.04
CA ARG A 102 3.46 -18.90 -8.65
C ARG A 102 2.38 -18.20 -9.49
N ARG A 103 1.84 -17.10 -8.99
CA ARG A 103 0.82 -16.32 -9.72
C ARG A 103 1.38 -15.73 -11.01
N LEU A 104 2.57 -15.17 -10.97
CA LEU A 104 3.26 -14.60 -12.11
C LEU A 104 3.57 -15.67 -13.16
N GLU A 105 4.11 -16.81 -12.74
CA GLU A 105 4.37 -17.98 -13.60
C GLU A 105 3.09 -18.46 -14.30
N HIS A 106 1.98 -18.67 -13.55
CA HIS A 106 0.69 -19.07 -14.12
C HIS A 106 0.09 -18.03 -15.11
N ALA A 107 0.47 -16.76 -14.94
CA ALA A 107 0.05 -15.67 -15.83
C ALA A 107 0.99 -15.43 -17.01
N GLY A 108 2.08 -16.19 -17.15
CA GLY A 108 3.10 -16.00 -18.19
C GLY A 108 3.86 -14.67 -18.05
N LEU A 109 4.07 -14.22 -16.80
CA LEU A 109 4.72 -12.93 -16.49
C LEU A 109 6.15 -13.14 -15.93
N ASP A 110 6.91 -14.01 -16.56
CA ASP A 110 8.25 -14.44 -16.09
C ASP A 110 9.29 -13.31 -16.04
N ARG A 111 9.02 -12.20 -16.75
CA ARG A 111 9.86 -10.99 -16.75
C ARG A 111 9.77 -10.15 -15.48
N VAL A 112 8.79 -10.41 -14.61
CA VAL A 112 8.58 -9.63 -13.38
C VAL A 112 9.59 -10.05 -12.31
N GLU A 113 10.36 -9.08 -11.83
CA GLU A 113 11.32 -9.30 -10.76
C GLU A 113 10.62 -9.34 -9.39
N THR A 114 11.07 -10.21 -8.50
CA THR A 114 10.55 -10.27 -7.14
C THR A 114 11.67 -10.32 -6.12
N LEU A 115 11.63 -9.44 -5.12
CA LEU A 115 12.67 -9.28 -4.11
C LEU A 115 12.10 -9.49 -2.70
N ALA A 116 12.86 -10.24 -1.88
CA ALA A 116 12.60 -10.36 -0.45
C ALA A 116 13.27 -9.19 0.28
N ALA A 117 12.52 -8.13 0.59
CA ALA A 117 13.07 -6.97 1.28
C ALA A 117 12.00 -6.22 2.09
N SER A 118 12.45 -5.38 3.01
CA SER A 118 11.61 -4.47 3.80
C SER A 118 11.36 -3.17 3.05
N ALA A 119 10.16 -2.60 3.20
CA ALA A 119 9.81 -1.27 2.72
C ALA A 119 10.63 -0.15 3.38
N LEU A 120 11.25 -0.41 4.53
CA LEU A 120 12.09 0.53 5.26
C LEU A 120 13.50 0.63 4.66
N HIS A 121 13.88 -0.32 3.82
CA HIS A 121 15.19 -0.36 3.18
C HIS A 121 15.10 -1.14 1.87
N LEU A 122 14.81 -0.43 0.79
CA LEU A 122 14.64 -1.01 -0.53
C LEU A 122 16.02 -1.19 -1.20
N PRO A 123 16.39 -2.43 -1.60
CA PRO A 123 17.67 -2.68 -2.31
C PRO A 123 17.57 -2.29 -3.79
N LEU A 124 17.14 -1.06 -4.04
CA LEU A 124 16.84 -0.49 -5.36
C LEU A 124 17.50 0.87 -5.47
N SER A 125 17.95 1.22 -6.68
CA SER A 125 18.62 2.50 -6.96
C SER A 125 17.65 3.67 -6.83
N ASP A 126 18.21 4.84 -6.51
CA ASP A 126 17.49 6.10 -6.55
C ASP A 126 16.94 6.35 -7.96
N GLU A 127 15.81 7.05 -8.04
CA GLU A 127 15.24 7.56 -9.30
C GLU A 127 15.11 6.50 -10.41
N SER A 128 14.70 5.29 -10.04
CA SER A 128 14.65 4.15 -10.96
C SER A 128 13.25 3.74 -11.41
N PHE A 129 12.19 4.34 -10.83
CA PHE A 129 10.81 3.99 -11.15
C PHE A 129 9.94 5.20 -11.51
N ASP A 130 9.05 5.02 -12.49
CA ASP A 130 8.06 6.01 -12.90
C ASP A 130 6.79 5.96 -12.04
N LEU A 131 6.53 4.77 -11.47
CA LEU A 131 5.34 4.49 -10.66
C LEU A 131 5.71 3.59 -9.49
N VAL A 132 5.35 4.03 -8.28
CA VAL A 132 5.37 3.20 -7.07
C VAL A 132 3.93 2.98 -6.59
N VAL A 133 3.58 1.73 -6.32
CA VAL A 133 2.28 1.33 -5.78
C VAL A 133 2.49 0.59 -4.46
N ASN A 134 1.64 0.86 -3.48
CA ASN A 134 1.62 0.13 -2.22
C ASN A 134 0.16 -0.05 -1.76
N GLY A 135 -0.14 -1.24 -1.23
CA GLY A 135 -1.46 -1.54 -0.71
C GLY A 135 -1.44 -2.27 0.62
N TYR A 136 -2.16 -1.72 1.62
CA TYR A 136 -2.41 -2.34 2.92
C TYR A 136 -1.14 -2.80 3.66
N MET A 137 -0.13 -1.94 3.67
CA MET A 137 1.12 -2.17 4.39
C MET A 137 1.35 -1.12 5.48
N LEU A 138 1.07 0.17 5.20
CA LEU A 138 1.32 1.23 6.18
C LEU A 138 0.51 1.04 7.46
N ASP A 139 -0.65 0.42 7.35
CA ASP A 139 -1.53 0.05 8.46
C ASP A 139 -0.97 -1.08 9.34
N LEU A 140 0.11 -1.73 8.92
CA LEU A 140 0.83 -2.78 9.66
C LEU A 140 2.17 -2.30 10.23
N LEU A 141 2.69 -1.17 9.77
CA LEU A 141 3.97 -0.62 10.25
C LEU A 141 3.81 0.11 11.59
N PRO A 142 4.83 0.11 12.46
CA PRO A 142 4.91 1.07 13.54
C PRO A 142 4.70 2.49 13.01
N ARG A 143 4.02 3.33 13.80
CA ARG A 143 3.68 4.69 13.39
C ARG A 143 4.92 5.50 12.97
N ASP A 144 6.01 5.35 13.73
CA ASP A 144 7.24 6.10 13.51
C ASP A 144 8.05 5.58 12.31
N ASP A 145 7.74 4.39 11.79
CA ASP A 145 8.37 3.82 10.59
C ASP A 145 7.69 4.27 9.29
N ILE A 146 6.44 4.80 9.36
CA ILE A 146 5.69 5.25 8.17
C ILE A 146 6.46 6.31 7.37
N PRO A 147 7.02 7.38 7.97
CA PRO A 147 7.82 8.36 7.23
C PRO A 147 9.05 7.75 6.56
N SER A 148 9.71 6.79 7.22
CA SER A 148 10.88 6.10 6.66
C SER A 148 10.52 5.29 5.41
N ALA A 149 9.44 4.53 5.44
CA ALA A 149 8.95 3.78 4.28
C ALA A 149 8.58 4.72 3.13
N LEU A 150 7.85 5.81 3.40
CA LEU A 150 7.46 6.78 2.38
C LEU A 150 8.65 7.56 1.83
N SER A 151 9.69 7.79 2.63
CA SER A 151 10.96 8.37 2.16
C SER A 151 11.70 7.46 1.19
N GLU A 152 11.71 6.13 1.45
CA GLU A 152 12.24 5.14 0.50
C GLU A 152 11.44 5.14 -0.82
N PHE A 153 10.10 5.25 -0.76
CA PHE A 153 9.29 5.38 -1.97
C PHE A 153 9.64 6.65 -2.76
N LYS A 154 9.85 7.77 -2.05
CA LYS A 154 10.29 9.02 -2.67
C LYS A 154 11.67 8.88 -3.30
N ARG A 155 12.61 8.21 -2.64
CA ARG A 155 13.99 8.01 -3.12
C ARG A 155 14.01 7.25 -4.44
N VAL A 156 13.28 6.13 -4.53
CA VAL A 156 13.28 5.27 -5.73
C VAL A 156 12.45 5.82 -6.89
N LEU A 157 11.51 6.74 -6.64
CA LEU A 157 10.75 7.41 -7.69
C LEU A 157 11.64 8.39 -8.47
N ARG A 158 11.52 8.42 -9.78
CA ARG A 158 12.07 9.47 -10.64
C ARG A 158 11.43 10.84 -10.32
N PRO A 159 12.08 11.97 -10.65
CA PRO A 159 11.43 13.27 -10.64
C PRO A 159 10.11 13.25 -11.41
N ALA A 160 9.04 13.82 -10.85
CA ALA A 160 7.66 13.74 -11.34
C ALA A 160 7.04 12.34 -11.37
N GLY A 161 7.71 11.32 -10.87
CA GLY A 161 7.20 9.96 -10.71
C GLY A 161 5.96 9.92 -9.81
N ARG A 162 5.12 8.92 -10.02
CA ARG A 162 3.78 8.78 -9.42
C ARG A 162 3.79 7.79 -8.27
N LEU A 163 3.11 8.16 -7.18
CA LEU A 163 2.86 7.29 -6.03
C LEU A 163 1.36 7.03 -5.91
N VAL A 164 0.97 5.78 -5.72
CA VAL A 164 -0.41 5.41 -5.39
C VAL A 164 -0.41 4.47 -4.20
N LEU A 165 -1.08 4.89 -3.13
CA LEU A 165 -1.20 4.14 -1.88
C LEU A 165 -2.65 3.75 -1.63
N SER A 166 -2.86 2.59 -1.03
CA SER A 166 -4.15 2.23 -0.41
C SER A 166 -3.92 1.64 0.98
N ASN A 167 -4.66 2.13 1.97
CA ASN A 167 -4.55 1.68 3.35
C ASN A 167 -5.92 1.61 4.00
N MET A 168 -6.06 0.78 5.04
CA MET A 168 -7.16 0.98 5.96
C MET A 168 -7.06 2.39 6.55
N THR A 169 -8.18 3.09 6.64
CA THR A 169 -8.21 4.45 7.20
C THR A 169 -9.21 4.56 8.35
N VAL A 170 -9.17 5.68 9.06
CA VAL A 170 -10.14 5.96 10.13
C VAL A 170 -11.55 6.07 9.58
N GLY A 171 -12.53 5.56 10.31
CA GLY A 171 -13.92 5.55 9.88
C GLY A 171 -14.54 6.96 9.83
N GLU A 172 -14.78 7.52 8.66
CA GLU A 172 -15.41 8.84 8.48
C GLU A 172 -16.92 8.80 8.76
N ARG A 173 -17.58 7.66 8.56
CA ARG A 173 -19.01 7.47 8.85
C ARG A 173 -19.18 6.65 10.12
N ARG A 174 -20.27 6.92 10.90
CA ARG A 174 -20.55 6.23 12.17
C ARG A 174 -20.47 4.70 12.04
N ARG A 175 -21.04 4.11 10.98
CA ARG A 175 -21.02 2.66 10.72
C ARG A 175 -19.62 2.11 10.43
N HIS A 176 -18.69 2.93 9.93
CA HIS A 176 -17.33 2.51 9.62
C HIS A 176 -16.41 2.58 10.84
N ARG A 177 -16.77 3.38 11.85
CA ARG A 177 -16.02 3.49 13.12
C ARG A 177 -16.06 2.20 13.96
N VAL A 178 -16.88 1.24 13.58
CA VAL A 178 -16.85 -0.11 14.18
C VAL A 178 -15.50 -0.79 14.02
N TRP A 179 -14.78 -0.51 12.94
CA TRP A 179 -13.45 -1.05 12.71
C TRP A 179 -12.41 -0.42 13.63
N ASP A 180 -12.48 0.90 13.88
CA ASP A 180 -11.61 1.59 14.84
C ASP A 180 -11.85 1.04 16.25
N TRP A 181 -13.11 0.84 16.62
CA TRP A 181 -13.49 0.22 17.88
C TRP A 181 -13.00 -1.23 17.97
N ALA A 182 -13.20 -2.03 16.95
CA ALA A 182 -12.78 -3.44 16.88
C ALA A 182 -11.25 -3.55 17.05
N TYR A 183 -10.49 -2.72 16.35
CA TYR A 183 -9.04 -2.66 16.51
C TYR A 183 -8.64 -2.26 17.93
N ALA A 184 -9.25 -1.20 18.49
CA ALA A 184 -8.96 -0.73 19.84
C ALA A 184 -9.21 -1.81 20.91
N HIS A 185 -10.17 -2.72 20.68
CA HIS A 185 -10.52 -3.83 21.58
C HIS A 185 -9.83 -5.16 21.24
N GLY A 186 -8.90 -5.17 20.27
CA GLY A 186 -8.11 -6.37 19.94
C GLY A 186 -8.90 -7.47 19.23
N VAL A 187 -9.93 -7.11 18.47
CA VAL A 187 -10.71 -8.08 17.69
C VAL A 187 -9.86 -8.63 16.55
N VAL A 188 -9.62 -9.92 16.52
CA VAL A 188 -8.74 -10.64 15.57
C VAL A 188 -9.15 -10.43 14.10
N LEU A 189 -10.43 -10.12 13.82
CA LEU A 189 -10.94 -9.84 12.47
C LEU A 189 -10.28 -8.63 11.78
N THR A 190 -9.61 -7.74 12.52
CA THR A 190 -8.89 -6.62 11.92
C THR A 190 -7.57 -7.03 11.25
N ALA A 191 -7.12 -8.27 11.43
CA ALA A 191 -5.81 -8.77 10.99
C ALA A 191 -4.64 -7.83 11.35
N ASN A 192 -4.76 -7.15 12.50
CA ASN A 192 -3.87 -6.09 12.99
C ASN A 192 -3.83 -4.80 12.13
N CYS A 193 -4.68 -4.68 11.11
CA CYS A 193 -4.80 -3.44 10.35
C CYS A 193 -5.45 -2.33 11.19
N ARG A 194 -4.85 -1.17 11.21
CA ARG A 194 -5.37 0.05 11.87
C ARG A 194 -5.59 1.17 10.86
N GLY A 195 -6.46 2.13 11.23
CA GLY A 195 -6.65 3.32 10.41
C GLY A 195 -5.37 4.16 10.32
N VAL A 196 -4.94 4.45 9.11
CA VAL A 196 -3.80 5.33 8.78
C VAL A 196 -4.31 6.53 7.99
N LEU A 197 -3.59 7.65 8.10
CA LEU A 197 -3.76 8.85 7.28
C LEU A 197 -2.42 9.14 6.60
N ALA A 198 -2.26 8.69 5.35
CA ALA A 198 -1.00 8.83 4.62
C ALA A 198 -0.82 10.22 4.00
N ALA A 199 -1.90 10.90 3.61
CA ALA A 199 -1.83 12.18 2.91
C ALA A 199 -1.05 13.26 3.69
N PRO A 200 -1.29 13.52 4.98
CA PRO A 200 -0.51 14.50 5.73
C PRO A 200 0.98 14.16 5.84
N VAL A 201 1.32 12.87 5.89
CA VAL A 201 2.72 12.44 5.95
C VAL A 201 3.43 12.69 4.61
N LEU A 202 2.73 12.48 3.50
CA LEU A 202 3.25 12.77 2.17
C LEU A 202 3.51 14.27 1.97
N ASP A 203 2.60 15.13 2.46
CA ASP A 203 2.77 16.58 2.43
C ASP A 203 4.02 17.00 3.24
N GLU A 204 4.22 16.48 4.45
CA GLU A 204 5.42 16.73 5.28
C GLU A 204 6.71 16.26 4.59
N LEU A 205 6.66 15.17 3.82
CA LEU A 205 7.80 14.65 3.08
C LEU A 205 8.04 15.39 1.74
N GLY A 206 7.24 16.42 1.41
CA GLY A 206 7.40 17.22 0.21
C GLY A 206 7.03 16.46 -1.08
N PHE A 207 6.03 15.60 -1.02
CA PHE A 207 5.33 15.16 -2.21
C PHE A 207 4.39 16.27 -2.69
N VAL A 208 4.11 16.31 -3.98
CA VAL A 208 3.20 17.28 -4.60
C VAL A 208 1.98 16.60 -5.19
N ASP A 209 0.95 17.37 -5.53
CA ASP A 209 -0.32 16.85 -6.10
C ASP A 209 -0.97 15.77 -5.21
N VAL A 210 -0.83 15.88 -3.89
CA VAL A 210 -1.39 14.90 -2.95
C VAL A 210 -2.92 14.98 -3.00
N ARG A 211 -3.56 13.86 -3.33
CA ARG A 211 -5.03 13.73 -3.40
C ARG A 211 -5.44 12.47 -2.67
N ARG A 212 -6.50 12.58 -1.88
CA ARG A 212 -7.06 11.48 -1.09
C ARG A 212 -8.48 11.17 -1.51
N GLU A 213 -8.77 9.91 -1.75
CA GLU A 213 -10.13 9.38 -1.94
C GLU A 213 -10.48 8.45 -0.77
N TYR A 214 -11.71 8.57 -0.26
CA TYR A 214 -12.25 7.65 0.73
C TYR A 214 -13.20 6.64 0.08
N LEU A 215 -12.97 5.36 0.33
CA LEU A 215 -13.77 4.27 -0.20
C LEU A 215 -14.11 3.29 0.95
N ALA A 216 -15.27 2.65 0.90
CA ALA A 216 -15.59 1.59 1.84
C ALA A 216 -16.24 0.42 1.12
N GLN A 217 -15.69 -0.78 1.31
CA GLN A 217 -16.25 -2.03 0.82
C GLN A 217 -16.62 -2.91 2.03
N ILE A 218 -17.89 -3.35 2.11
CA ILE A 218 -18.43 -4.10 3.27
C ILE A 218 -18.10 -3.38 4.59
N SER A 219 -18.28 -2.05 4.60
CA SER A 219 -17.93 -1.17 5.72
C SER A 219 -16.45 -1.09 6.08
N PHE A 220 -15.54 -1.80 5.40
CA PHE A 220 -14.11 -1.71 5.60
C PHE A 220 -13.59 -0.38 5.01
N PRO A 221 -13.15 0.56 5.88
CA PRO A 221 -12.78 1.90 5.42
C PRO A 221 -11.38 1.89 4.80
N THR A 222 -11.28 2.38 3.60
CA THR A 222 -10.02 2.48 2.85
C THR A 222 -9.81 3.92 2.39
N GLU A 223 -8.60 4.44 2.53
CA GLU A 223 -8.15 5.58 1.75
C GLU A 223 -7.33 5.13 0.55
N ILE A 224 -7.44 5.87 -0.54
CA ILE A 224 -6.51 5.79 -1.66
C ILE A 224 -5.88 7.16 -1.81
N VAL A 225 -4.56 7.21 -1.79
CA VAL A 225 -3.82 8.47 -1.90
C VAL A 225 -2.95 8.41 -3.14
N THR A 226 -3.06 9.43 -3.97
CA THR A 226 -2.15 9.66 -5.11
C THR A 226 -1.27 10.85 -4.81
N ALA A 227 -0.02 10.77 -5.21
CA ALA A 227 0.94 11.86 -5.06
C ALA A 227 1.99 11.80 -6.17
N ARG A 228 2.82 12.83 -6.28
CA ARG A 228 3.97 12.87 -7.17
C ARG A 228 5.21 13.27 -6.41
N ARG A 229 6.35 12.71 -6.80
CA ARG A 229 7.63 13.30 -6.45
C ARG A 229 7.77 14.65 -7.19
N GLU A 230 8.25 15.67 -6.49
CA GLU A 230 8.52 16.98 -7.08
C GLU A 230 9.45 16.84 -8.30
N LYS A 231 9.27 17.71 -9.28
CA LYS A 231 10.21 17.84 -10.40
C LYS A 231 11.50 18.48 -9.90
N ALA A 232 12.63 17.96 -10.35
CA ALA A 232 13.92 18.58 -10.08
C ALA A 232 14.01 19.95 -10.77
#